data_204faf18c04c8a967ab69263a82f4877
#
_entry.id   204faf18c04c8a967ab69263a82f4877
#
_cell.length_a   1.000
_cell.length_b   1.000
_cell.length_c   1.000
_cell.angle_alpha   90.00
_cell.angle_beta   90.00
_cell.angle_gamma   90.00
#
_symmetry.space_group_name_H-M   'P 1'
#
loop_
_entity.id
_entity.type
_entity.pdbx_description
1 polymer ?
#
loop_
_entity_poly.entity_id
_entity_poly.type
_entity_poly.pdbx_seq_one_letter_code
_entity_poly.pdbx_strand_id
1 'polypeptide(L)'
;MKSILLAMALIATGVQAAEESDINPCDAVENDVQTLECSVYSRTTAEDLLKDNYQSLTERMQTLYGKNPTQLADITAKLKAAQQQWLKTRDADCTVEAFPATSGSKAFTIAQNDCVARMSDERSEFLESIGQE
;
A
#
# COMPACT_ATOMS: atom_id res chain seq x y z
N MET A 1 47.40 49.33 -26.17
CA MET A 1 46.56 48.19 -26.40
C MET A 1 46.01 47.76 -25.04
N LYS A 2 44.73 48.01 -24.75
CA LYS A 2 44.13 47.79 -23.45
C LYS A 2 43.34 46.47 -23.53
N SER A 3 43.81 45.43 -22.86
CA SER A 3 43.12 44.17 -22.72
C SER A 3 42.03 44.28 -21.66
N ILE A 4 40.79 44.16 -22.05
CA ILE A 4 39.63 44.09 -21.14
C ILE A 4 39.39 42.63 -20.83
N LEU A 5 39.67 42.22 -19.59
CA LEU A 5 39.29 40.90 -19.05
C LEU A 5 37.81 40.93 -18.60
N LEU A 6 36.98 40.25 -19.35
CA LEU A 6 35.58 40.05 -18.99
C LEU A 6 35.49 38.88 -18.00
N ALA A 7 35.20 39.17 -16.73
CA ALA A 7 34.93 38.16 -15.73
C ALA A 7 33.47 37.72 -15.86
N MET A 8 33.24 36.49 -16.34
CA MET A 8 31.93 35.86 -16.29
C MET A 8 31.69 35.29 -14.89
N ALA A 9 30.78 35.92 -14.16
CA ALA A 9 30.25 35.36 -12.91
C ALA A 9 29.23 34.28 -13.24
N LEU A 10 29.56 32.99 -12.98
CA LEU A 10 28.63 31.86 -13.01
C LEU A 10 27.77 31.94 -11.76
N ILE A 11 26.52 32.35 -11.93
CA ILE A 11 25.51 32.21 -10.87
C ILE A 11 25.04 30.76 -10.90
N ALA A 12 25.55 29.94 -9.99
CA ALA A 12 25.02 28.61 -9.71
C ALA A 12 23.69 28.76 -8.93
N THR A 13 22.56 28.68 -9.63
CA THR A 13 21.26 28.52 -9.01
C THR A 13 21.20 27.10 -8.48
N GLY A 14 21.48 26.94 -7.18
CA GLY A 14 21.21 25.69 -6.46
C GLY A 14 19.71 25.44 -6.47
N VAL A 15 19.26 24.48 -7.27
CA VAL A 15 17.95 23.86 -7.11
C VAL A 15 18.05 23.04 -5.83
N GLN A 16 17.59 23.60 -4.71
CA GLN A 16 17.27 22.82 -3.52
C GLN A 16 16.02 22.01 -3.90
N ALA A 17 16.21 20.73 -4.23
CA ALA A 17 15.15 19.76 -4.12
C ALA A 17 14.75 19.79 -2.64
N ALA A 18 13.52 20.24 -2.34
CA ALA A 18 12.92 20.02 -1.06
C ALA A 18 12.85 18.49 -0.90
N GLU A 19 13.65 17.92 -0.01
CA GLU A 19 13.39 16.61 0.53
C GLU A 19 12.03 16.73 1.23
N GLU A 20 10.97 16.24 0.58
CA GLU A 20 9.75 15.86 1.28
C GLU A 20 10.21 14.82 2.30
N SER A 21 10.38 15.26 3.54
CA SER A 21 10.55 14.32 4.64
C SER A 21 9.25 13.52 4.70
N ASP A 22 9.33 12.24 4.33
CA ASP A 22 8.29 11.23 4.54
C ASP A 22 8.07 11.12 6.06
N ILE A 23 7.29 12.07 6.61
CA ILE A 23 6.89 12.02 8.01
C ILE A 23 5.81 10.96 8.09
N ASN A 24 6.17 9.78 8.63
CA ASN A 24 5.20 8.75 8.92
C ASN A 24 4.24 9.26 10.01
N PRO A 25 2.93 9.42 9.74
CA PRO A 25 1.98 9.96 10.70
C PRO A 25 1.80 9.07 11.94
N CYS A 26 2.40 7.87 11.96
CA CYS A 26 2.40 6.97 13.12
C CYS A 26 3.57 7.18 14.08
N ASP A 27 4.57 8.01 13.73
CA ASP A 27 5.80 8.16 14.57
C ASP A 27 5.56 8.98 15.84
N ALA A 28 4.56 9.86 15.86
CA ALA A 28 4.28 10.74 17.00
C ALA A 28 2.78 10.95 17.18
N VAL A 29 2.07 9.91 17.67
CA VAL A 29 0.63 9.97 17.94
C VAL A 29 0.38 10.46 19.36
N GLU A 30 -0.20 11.66 19.51
CA GLU A 30 -0.47 12.30 20.81
C GLU A 30 -1.97 12.56 21.06
N ASN A 31 -2.81 12.46 20.02
CA ASN A 31 -4.23 12.76 20.11
C ASN A 31 -5.06 11.95 19.07
N ASP A 32 -6.40 12.01 19.23
CA ASP A 32 -7.33 11.24 18.40
C ASP A 32 -7.30 11.62 16.91
N VAL A 33 -6.89 12.83 16.56
CA VAL A 33 -6.78 13.24 15.15
C VAL A 33 -5.59 12.53 14.51
N GLN A 34 -4.45 12.55 15.19
CA GLN A 34 -3.23 11.87 14.76
C GLN A 34 -3.42 10.35 14.76
N THR A 35 -4.17 9.79 15.71
CA THR A 35 -4.55 8.37 15.69
C THR A 35 -5.33 8.02 14.44
N LEU A 36 -6.30 8.86 14.04
CA LEU A 36 -7.05 8.65 12.81
C LEU A 36 -6.14 8.75 11.57
N GLU A 37 -5.27 9.75 11.50
CA GLU A 37 -4.32 9.92 10.40
C GLU A 37 -3.37 8.72 10.28
N CYS A 38 -2.84 8.23 11.39
CA CYS A 38 -2.03 7.02 11.44
C CYS A 38 -2.82 5.79 10.96
N SER A 39 -4.07 5.61 11.39
CA SER A 39 -4.90 4.48 10.94
C SER A 39 -5.18 4.52 9.43
N VAL A 40 -5.42 5.71 8.86
CA VAL A 40 -5.58 5.90 7.41
C VAL A 40 -4.30 5.55 6.67
N TYR A 41 -3.16 6.03 7.17
CA TYR A 41 -1.85 5.73 6.59
C TYR A 41 -1.56 4.22 6.60
N SER A 42 -1.75 3.56 7.75
CA SER A 42 -1.54 2.12 7.91
C SER A 42 -2.41 1.31 6.95
N ARG A 43 -3.69 1.67 6.84
CA ARG A 43 -4.62 1.04 5.89
C ARG A 43 -4.15 1.22 4.45
N THR A 44 -3.83 2.44 4.04
CA THR A 44 -3.43 2.75 2.67
C THR A 44 -2.15 1.99 2.30
N THR A 45 -1.15 2.01 3.18
CA THR A 45 0.13 1.30 2.97
C THR A 45 -0.08 -0.20 2.85
N ALA A 46 -0.91 -0.81 3.70
CA ALA A 46 -1.21 -2.24 3.66
C ALA A 46 -2.00 -2.63 2.40
N GLU A 47 -2.96 -1.80 1.97
CA GLU A 47 -3.72 -2.04 0.74
C GLU A 47 -2.84 -1.90 -0.53
N ASP A 48 -1.90 -0.95 -0.55
CA ASP A 48 -0.94 -0.81 -1.64
C ASP A 48 0.01 -2.02 -1.70
N LEU A 49 0.56 -2.46 -0.56
CA LEU A 49 1.37 -3.67 -0.49
C LEU A 49 0.60 -4.92 -0.96
N LEU A 50 -0.66 -5.05 -0.56
CA LEU A 50 -1.51 -6.15 -1.00
C LEU A 50 -1.71 -6.15 -2.52
N LYS A 51 -1.90 -4.98 -3.12
CA LYS A 51 -2.02 -4.82 -4.57
C LYS A 51 -0.73 -5.22 -5.28
N ASP A 52 0.41 -4.79 -4.78
CA ASP A 52 1.72 -5.11 -5.34
C ASP A 52 2.02 -6.61 -5.26
N ASN A 53 1.71 -7.26 -4.12
CA ASN A 53 1.87 -8.70 -3.94
C ASN A 53 0.91 -9.51 -4.82
N TYR A 54 -0.32 -9.02 -5.04
CA TYR A 54 -1.25 -9.64 -6.00
C TYR A 54 -0.70 -9.57 -7.44
N GLN A 55 -0.16 -8.43 -7.84
CA GLN A 55 0.48 -8.26 -9.15
C GLN A 55 1.70 -9.18 -9.29
N SER A 56 2.58 -9.20 -8.31
CA SER A 56 3.77 -10.07 -8.29
C SER A 56 3.39 -11.56 -8.39
N LEU A 57 2.32 -11.98 -7.70
CA LEU A 57 1.80 -13.35 -7.83
C LEU A 57 1.29 -13.62 -9.25
N THR A 58 0.57 -12.67 -9.86
CA THR A 58 0.10 -12.82 -11.24
C THR A 58 1.27 -13.01 -12.22
N GLU A 59 2.34 -12.26 -12.04
CA GLU A 59 3.58 -12.38 -12.83
C GLU A 59 4.28 -13.73 -12.61
N ARG A 60 4.32 -14.24 -11.35
CA ARG A 60 4.81 -15.60 -11.06
C ARG A 60 3.98 -16.67 -11.76
N MET A 61 2.66 -16.54 -11.73
CA MET A 61 1.78 -17.49 -12.45
C MET A 61 2.05 -17.50 -13.95
N GLN A 62 2.28 -16.31 -14.54
CA GLN A 62 2.68 -16.20 -15.94
C GLN A 62 4.02 -16.90 -16.20
N THR A 63 4.98 -16.79 -15.32
CA THR A 63 6.29 -17.43 -15.44
C THR A 63 6.16 -18.96 -15.32
N LEU A 64 5.39 -19.45 -14.35
CA LEU A 64 5.25 -20.87 -14.05
C LEU A 64 4.41 -21.61 -15.09
N TYR A 65 3.32 -20.99 -15.56
CA TYR A 65 2.30 -21.65 -16.40
C TYR A 65 2.18 -21.06 -17.81
N GLY A 66 2.99 -20.07 -18.18
CA GLY A 66 2.89 -19.38 -19.48
C GLY A 66 3.02 -20.31 -20.71
N LYS A 67 3.68 -21.46 -20.56
CA LYS A 67 3.78 -22.48 -21.63
C LYS A 67 2.52 -23.33 -21.79
N ASN A 68 1.58 -23.24 -20.84
CA ASN A 68 0.30 -23.93 -20.86
C ASN A 68 -0.85 -22.93 -20.72
N PRO A 69 -1.35 -22.36 -21.84
CA PRO A 69 -2.36 -21.30 -21.80
C PRO A 69 -3.66 -21.67 -21.07
N THR A 70 -4.07 -22.93 -21.15
CA THR A 70 -5.28 -23.42 -20.47
C THR A 70 -5.10 -23.41 -18.95
N GLN A 71 -3.97 -23.90 -18.45
CA GLN A 71 -3.65 -23.91 -17.03
C GLN A 71 -3.46 -22.49 -16.49
N LEU A 72 -2.78 -21.62 -17.24
CA LEU A 72 -2.62 -20.23 -16.88
C LEU A 72 -3.96 -19.52 -16.76
N ALA A 73 -4.86 -19.69 -17.73
CA ALA A 73 -6.19 -19.09 -17.69
C ALA A 73 -7.00 -19.58 -16.48
N ASP A 74 -6.96 -20.88 -16.18
CA ASP A 74 -7.66 -21.45 -15.03
C ASP A 74 -7.13 -20.90 -13.70
N ILE A 75 -5.82 -20.89 -13.47
CA ILE A 75 -5.25 -20.39 -12.21
C ILE A 75 -5.47 -18.88 -12.04
N THR A 76 -5.38 -18.11 -13.11
CA THR A 76 -5.62 -16.67 -13.08
C THR A 76 -7.07 -16.35 -12.73
N ALA A 77 -8.03 -17.09 -13.30
CA ALA A 77 -9.45 -16.93 -12.99
C ALA A 77 -9.74 -17.28 -11.52
N LYS A 78 -9.18 -18.39 -11.00
CA LYS A 78 -9.32 -18.81 -9.60
C LYS A 78 -8.71 -17.79 -8.64
N LEU A 79 -7.52 -17.28 -8.93
CA LEU A 79 -6.86 -16.25 -8.12
C LEU A 79 -7.69 -14.98 -8.05
N LYS A 80 -8.22 -14.51 -9.19
CA LYS A 80 -9.08 -13.34 -9.25
C LYS A 80 -10.36 -13.54 -8.42
N ALA A 81 -11.04 -14.67 -8.58
CA ALA A 81 -12.26 -14.96 -7.83
C ALA A 81 -11.99 -15.04 -6.32
N ALA A 82 -10.91 -15.71 -5.91
CA ALA A 82 -10.52 -15.80 -4.50
C ALA A 82 -10.20 -14.43 -3.91
N GLN A 83 -9.49 -13.57 -4.64
CA GLN A 83 -9.17 -12.22 -4.16
C GLN A 83 -10.42 -11.35 -4.02
N GLN A 84 -11.34 -11.40 -4.98
CA GLN A 84 -12.59 -10.65 -4.92
C GLN A 84 -13.47 -11.10 -3.74
N GLN A 85 -13.56 -12.40 -3.49
CA GLN A 85 -14.32 -12.93 -2.36
C GLN A 85 -13.67 -12.57 -1.03
N TRP A 86 -12.34 -12.65 -0.95
CA TRP A 86 -11.59 -12.29 0.25
C TRP A 86 -11.79 -10.80 0.60
N LEU A 87 -11.72 -9.87 -0.36
CA LEU A 87 -11.96 -8.44 -0.13
C LEU A 87 -13.33 -8.18 0.49
N LYS A 88 -14.39 -8.86 0.01
CA LYS A 88 -15.74 -8.74 0.59
C LYS A 88 -15.79 -9.24 2.03
N THR A 89 -15.14 -10.36 2.30
CA THR A 89 -15.07 -10.94 3.65
C THR A 89 -14.31 -10.01 4.59
N ARG A 90 -13.15 -9.52 4.18
CA ARG A 90 -12.37 -8.54 4.96
C ARG A 90 -13.21 -7.34 5.37
N ASP A 91 -13.88 -6.70 4.41
CA ASP A 91 -14.65 -5.48 4.67
C ASP A 91 -15.84 -5.74 5.60
N ALA A 92 -16.49 -6.91 5.48
CA ALA A 92 -17.56 -7.33 6.36
C ALA A 92 -17.05 -7.62 7.79
N ASP A 93 -15.97 -8.38 7.91
CA ASP A 93 -15.36 -8.72 9.21
C ASP A 93 -14.85 -7.48 9.94
N CYS A 94 -14.23 -6.53 9.24
CA CYS A 94 -13.76 -5.29 9.83
C CYS A 94 -14.90 -4.36 10.27
N THR A 95 -16.06 -4.46 9.63
CA THR A 95 -17.27 -3.77 10.13
C THR A 95 -17.77 -4.40 11.42
N VAL A 96 -17.70 -5.73 11.55
CA VAL A 96 -18.07 -6.45 12.78
C VAL A 96 -17.05 -6.14 13.89
N GLU A 97 -15.76 -6.15 13.59
CA GLU A 97 -14.71 -5.84 14.57
C GLU A 97 -14.84 -4.42 15.14
N ALA A 98 -15.26 -3.45 14.31
CA ALA A 98 -15.48 -2.07 14.71
C ALA A 98 -16.81 -1.85 15.48
N PHE A 99 -17.71 -2.84 15.54
CA PHE A 99 -19.05 -2.73 16.12
C PHE A 99 -19.12 -2.19 17.57
N PRO A 100 -18.15 -2.45 18.47
CA PRO A 100 -18.17 -1.86 19.81
C PRO A 100 -18.14 -0.34 19.84
N ALA A 101 -17.62 0.31 18.79
CA ALA A 101 -17.64 1.75 18.62
C ALA A 101 -18.93 2.20 17.93
N THR A 102 -19.38 3.44 18.23
CA THR A 102 -20.56 4.02 17.57
C THR A 102 -20.32 4.17 16.07
N SER A 103 -21.18 3.61 15.24
CA SER A 103 -21.11 3.71 13.77
C SER A 103 -20.97 5.16 13.33
N GLY A 104 -20.03 5.44 12.43
CA GLY A 104 -19.71 6.77 11.92
C GLY A 104 -18.88 7.63 12.85
N SER A 105 -18.54 7.14 14.04
CA SER A 105 -17.60 7.84 14.94
C SER A 105 -16.14 7.70 14.44
N LYS A 106 -15.27 8.59 14.92
CA LYS A 106 -13.83 8.51 14.68
C LYS A 106 -13.25 7.18 15.19
N ALA A 107 -13.66 6.74 16.39
CA ALA A 107 -13.24 5.46 16.95
C ALA A 107 -13.65 4.26 16.07
N PHE A 108 -14.86 4.29 15.50
CA PHE A 108 -15.31 3.28 14.54
C PHE A 108 -14.42 3.24 13.29
N THR A 109 -14.11 4.41 12.72
CA THR A 109 -13.26 4.53 11.54
C THR A 109 -11.83 4.03 11.82
N ILE A 110 -11.24 4.38 12.98
CA ILE A 110 -9.93 3.89 13.41
C ILE A 110 -9.94 2.36 13.48
N ALA A 111 -10.91 1.78 14.20
CA ALA A 111 -11.01 0.33 14.36
C ALA A 111 -11.17 -0.39 13.01
N GLN A 112 -11.97 0.16 12.08
CA GLN A 112 -12.08 -0.40 10.73
C GLN A 112 -10.75 -0.33 9.96
N ASN A 113 -10.07 0.82 10.00
CA ASN A 113 -8.80 1.00 9.29
C ASN A 113 -7.72 0.04 9.81
N ASP A 114 -7.60 -0.09 11.13
CA ASP A 114 -6.63 -0.97 11.76
C ASP A 114 -6.89 -2.45 11.41
N CYS A 115 -8.16 -2.87 11.42
CA CYS A 115 -8.55 -4.21 10.99
C CYS A 115 -8.23 -4.44 9.51
N VAL A 116 -8.58 -3.50 8.63
CA VAL A 116 -8.29 -3.61 7.18
C VAL A 116 -6.79 -3.68 6.93
N ALA A 117 -5.99 -2.86 7.62
CA ALA A 117 -4.53 -2.90 7.52
C ALA A 117 -4.00 -4.28 7.90
N ARG A 118 -4.32 -4.76 9.10
CA ARG A 118 -3.89 -6.08 9.59
C ARG A 118 -4.28 -7.23 8.65
N MET A 119 -5.53 -7.30 8.24
CA MET A 119 -5.99 -8.37 7.34
C MET A 119 -5.32 -8.27 5.95
N SER A 120 -5.05 -7.06 5.46
CA SER A 120 -4.37 -6.84 4.18
C SER A 120 -2.91 -7.30 4.24
N ASP A 121 -2.21 -7.05 5.34
CA ASP A 121 -0.84 -7.54 5.56
C ASP A 121 -0.81 -9.09 5.61
N GLU A 122 -1.70 -9.71 6.39
CA GLU A 122 -1.83 -11.18 6.45
C GLU A 122 -2.12 -11.78 5.07
N ARG A 123 -2.96 -11.12 4.28
CA ARG A 123 -3.25 -11.55 2.90
C ARG A 123 -2.06 -11.36 1.97
N SER A 124 -1.30 -10.30 2.12
CA SER A 124 -0.07 -10.03 1.38
C SER A 124 0.95 -11.15 1.59
N GLU A 125 1.19 -11.54 2.85
CA GLU A 125 2.08 -12.65 3.20
C GLU A 125 1.61 -13.98 2.59
N PHE A 126 0.30 -14.25 2.63
CA PHE A 126 -0.27 -15.44 1.98
C PHE A 126 -0.03 -15.44 0.47
N LEU A 127 -0.31 -14.33 -0.23
CA LEU A 127 -0.10 -14.23 -1.68
C LEU A 127 1.38 -14.34 -2.05
N GLU A 128 2.26 -13.80 -1.23
CA GLU A 128 3.70 -13.90 -1.42
C GLU A 128 4.18 -15.34 -1.33
N SER A 129 3.63 -16.15 -0.42
CA SER A 129 4.03 -17.56 -0.22
C SER A 129 3.63 -18.49 -1.37
N ILE A 130 2.66 -18.13 -2.22
CA ILE A 130 2.16 -18.99 -3.28
C ILE A 130 3.19 -19.11 -4.42
N GLY A 131 3.56 -20.34 -4.78
CA GLY A 131 4.47 -20.61 -5.90
C GLY A 131 5.92 -20.21 -5.64
N GLN A 132 6.32 -20.06 -4.39
CA GLN A 132 7.71 -19.99 -3.96
C GLN A 132 8.12 -21.39 -3.48
N GLU A 133 9.05 -22.02 -4.23
CA GLU A 133 9.73 -23.27 -3.87
C GLU A 133 11.16 -23.00 -3.40
#